data_ab58fa5a46102555b6a06d0debc3ceed
#
_entry.id   ab58fa5a46102555b6a06d0debc3ceed
#
_cell.length_a   1.000
_cell.length_b   1.000
_cell.length_c   1.000
_cell.angle_alpha   90.00
_cell.angle_beta   90.00
_cell.angle_gamma   90.00
#
_symmetry.space_group_name_H-M   'P 1'
#
loop_
_entity.id
_entity.type
_entity.pdbx_description
1 polymer ?
#
loop_
_entity_poly.entity_id
_entity_poly.type
_entity_poly.pdbx_seq_one_letter_code
_entity_poly.pdbx_strand_id
1 'polypeptide(L)'
;MCGKCQVVLRGQEQPVLSCQTYLTDQDAEVFLPETLSIAQVAMTGESVNAHGAVSSVGTAVDIGTTTVVLALYDLDTGSCLAEKAMLNPQTSIAADVIGRMEAAMKGDLALEQQLILSAIDMLEEAACRDAGVDRDLVKSRVITGNTTMLYLLTGRNPVSLSKAPFEADTLFDQEIPWKKGAAYLPGCMNAFVGADITCAVLESGMCESADTSLLCDLGTNGELALWKDGKLYVTSTAAGPVFEGACISCGVNSIPGAIDRVWTEDGEVCIHAIGQQEPVGLCGSGLMDAIAALLEIEELDETGALETDPYPLAEGVALTQADIRAVQLAKAAIYAGMVTLLKAANCKPEDVRKFYVAGGLGSHASMESAAKIGMIPDSLAEKAEVLGNAALRGAVKLLVTPDAREKAQAIAAASVHVALGGNAGFNDAYIEAMMFPEQE
;
A
#
# COMPACT_ATOMS: atom_id res chain seq x y z
N MET A 1 -14.20 -16.94 -9.14
CA MET A 1 -12.83 -17.54 -9.04
C MET A 1 -11.86 -16.53 -9.61
N CYS A 2 -10.85 -16.09 -8.84
CA CYS A 2 -9.99 -14.96 -9.27
C CYS A 2 -8.96 -15.30 -10.35
N GLY A 3 -8.74 -16.58 -10.70
CA GLY A 3 -7.80 -17.02 -11.75
C GLY A 3 -6.31 -16.67 -11.53
N LYS A 4 -5.96 -16.04 -10.41
CA LYS A 4 -4.63 -15.41 -10.18
C LYS A 4 -3.51 -16.39 -9.79
N CYS A 5 -3.83 -17.65 -9.45
CA CYS A 5 -2.86 -18.64 -8.98
C CYS A 5 -2.54 -19.71 -10.02
N GLN A 6 -2.38 -19.31 -11.27
CA GLN A 6 -2.05 -20.24 -12.36
C GLN A 6 -0.62 -20.76 -12.21
N VAL A 7 -0.46 -22.08 -12.37
CA VAL A 7 0.84 -22.77 -12.40
C VAL A 7 0.79 -23.85 -13.47
N VAL A 8 1.94 -24.21 -14.02
CA VAL A 8 2.04 -25.34 -14.95
C VAL A 8 2.68 -26.52 -14.21
N LEU A 9 2.01 -27.65 -14.19
CA LEU A 9 2.58 -28.88 -13.65
C LEU A 9 3.40 -29.60 -14.71
N ARG A 10 4.53 -30.17 -14.35
CA ARG A 10 5.35 -30.95 -15.27
C ARG A 10 4.52 -32.02 -15.98
N GLY A 11 4.51 -31.99 -17.31
CA GLY A 11 3.76 -32.92 -18.14
C GLY A 11 2.32 -32.49 -18.48
N GLN A 12 1.91 -31.30 -18.05
CA GLN A 12 0.64 -30.68 -18.49
C GLN A 12 0.94 -29.48 -19.39
N GLU A 13 0.19 -29.36 -20.51
CA GLU A 13 0.33 -28.22 -21.44
C GLU A 13 -0.51 -27.00 -21.01
N GLN A 14 -1.52 -27.21 -20.19
CA GLN A 14 -2.42 -26.13 -19.75
C GLN A 14 -2.14 -25.76 -18.30
N PRO A 15 -2.16 -24.44 -17.98
CA PRO A 15 -2.03 -23.99 -16.60
C PRO A 15 -3.22 -24.41 -15.76
N VAL A 16 -2.96 -24.76 -14.49
CA VAL A 16 -3.98 -25.10 -13.49
C VAL A 16 -3.94 -24.07 -12.35
N LEU A 17 -5.05 -23.94 -11.62
CA LEU A 17 -5.10 -23.05 -10.45
C LEU A 17 -4.49 -23.78 -9.24
N SER A 18 -3.38 -23.32 -8.73
CA SER A 18 -2.69 -23.97 -7.60
C SER A 18 -3.56 -24.06 -6.36
N CYS A 19 -4.42 -23.07 -6.09
CA CYS A 19 -5.37 -23.08 -4.97
C CYS A 19 -6.50 -24.12 -5.11
N GLN A 20 -6.65 -24.77 -6.28
CA GLN A 20 -7.68 -25.78 -6.56
C GLN A 20 -7.08 -27.11 -6.98
N THR A 21 -5.76 -27.22 -7.02
CA THR A 21 -5.06 -28.42 -7.44
C THR A 21 -4.56 -29.18 -6.22
N TYR A 22 -5.07 -30.39 -6.02
CA TYR A 22 -4.59 -31.29 -4.98
C TYR A 22 -3.41 -32.09 -5.50
N LEU A 23 -2.29 -32.02 -4.82
CA LEU A 23 -1.16 -32.93 -5.07
C LEU A 23 -1.49 -34.28 -4.40
N THR A 24 -1.39 -35.34 -5.17
CA THR A 24 -1.38 -36.72 -4.63
C THR A 24 0.04 -37.04 -4.14
N ASP A 25 0.21 -38.10 -3.33
CA ASP A 25 1.45 -38.49 -2.61
C ASP A 25 2.75 -38.61 -3.43
N GLN A 26 2.87 -37.93 -4.56
CA GLN A 26 4.04 -37.88 -5.42
C GLN A 26 4.58 -36.46 -5.49
N ASP A 27 5.90 -36.33 -5.52
CA ASP A 27 6.58 -35.04 -5.80
C ASP A 27 6.09 -34.49 -7.13
N ALA A 28 5.61 -33.25 -7.12
CA ALA A 28 5.19 -32.54 -8.31
C ALA A 28 6.17 -31.41 -8.61
N GLU A 29 6.64 -31.35 -9.85
CA GLU A 29 7.43 -30.23 -10.34
C GLU A 29 6.48 -29.19 -10.91
N VAL A 30 6.51 -27.99 -10.30
CA VAL A 30 5.63 -26.88 -10.60
C VAL A 30 6.44 -25.81 -11.30
N PHE A 31 6.01 -25.44 -12.51
CA PHE A 31 6.57 -24.28 -13.21
C PHE A 31 5.68 -23.08 -12.96
N LEU A 32 6.28 -22.05 -12.40
CA LEU A 32 5.62 -20.75 -12.30
C LEU A 32 5.66 -20.07 -13.66
N PRO A 33 4.58 -19.43 -14.13
CA PRO A 33 4.64 -18.62 -15.32
C PRO A 33 5.76 -17.59 -15.22
N GLU A 34 6.51 -17.35 -16.27
CA GLU A 34 7.56 -16.32 -16.34
C GLU A 34 7.00 -14.91 -16.07
N THR A 35 5.70 -14.74 -16.15
CA THR A 35 4.92 -13.55 -15.86
C THR A 35 4.38 -13.45 -14.43
N LEU A 36 4.95 -14.13 -13.45
CA LEU A 36 4.94 -13.57 -12.11
C LEU A 36 5.83 -12.31 -12.13
N SER A 37 5.42 -11.36 -13.00
CA SER A 37 5.96 -10.02 -12.97
C SER A 37 5.70 -9.51 -11.57
N ILE A 38 6.78 -9.38 -10.82
CA ILE A 38 6.86 -8.57 -9.62
C ILE A 38 6.05 -7.33 -9.96
N ALA A 39 4.95 -7.11 -9.21
CA ALA A 39 4.21 -5.87 -9.34
C ALA A 39 5.27 -4.77 -9.43
N GLN A 40 5.20 -3.94 -10.45
CA GLN A 40 6.08 -2.77 -10.52
C GLN A 40 5.63 -1.87 -9.37
N VAL A 41 6.08 -2.22 -8.18
CA VAL A 41 6.11 -1.30 -7.06
C VAL A 41 6.90 -0.13 -7.60
N ALA A 42 6.36 1.07 -7.49
CA ALA A 42 7.02 2.27 -7.96
C ALA A 42 8.45 2.28 -7.40
N MET A 43 9.38 1.86 -8.21
CA MET A 43 10.80 1.82 -7.87
C MET A 43 11.25 3.28 -7.80
N THR A 44 11.73 3.70 -6.64
CA THR A 44 11.90 5.11 -6.32
C THR A 44 13.27 5.66 -6.68
N GLY A 45 14.17 4.84 -7.23
CA GLY A 45 15.53 5.28 -7.45
C GLY A 45 16.18 4.76 -8.73
N GLU A 46 16.89 5.63 -9.44
CA GLU A 46 17.89 5.22 -10.42
C GLU A 46 19.02 4.51 -9.67
N SER A 47 19.21 3.20 -9.90
CA SER A 47 20.36 2.47 -9.39
C SER A 47 21.61 3.04 -10.05
N VAL A 48 22.50 3.63 -9.27
CA VAL A 48 23.79 4.10 -9.72
C VAL A 48 24.76 2.93 -9.67
N ASN A 49 25.36 2.57 -10.80
CA ASN A 49 26.46 1.63 -10.81
C ASN A 49 27.58 2.14 -9.89
N ALA A 50 27.88 1.40 -8.83
CA ALA A 50 28.91 1.78 -7.86
C ALA A 50 30.26 1.93 -8.58
N HIS A 51 30.72 3.16 -8.71
CA HIS A 51 32.08 3.46 -9.16
C HIS A 51 32.98 3.62 -7.93
N GLY A 52 33.46 2.49 -7.38
CA GLY A 52 34.38 2.47 -6.24
C GLY A 52 34.22 1.22 -5.38
N ALA A 53 35.16 0.98 -4.47
CA ALA A 53 35.06 -0.10 -3.49
C ALA A 53 34.06 0.31 -2.40
N VAL A 54 32.88 -0.31 -2.40
CA VAL A 54 31.85 -0.13 -1.34
C VAL A 54 32.39 -0.78 -0.06
N SER A 55 32.42 -0.03 1.05
CA SER A 55 32.98 -0.50 2.33
C SER A 55 31.92 -0.90 3.34
N SER A 56 30.74 -0.30 3.27
CA SER A 56 29.65 -0.51 4.20
C SER A 56 28.31 -0.24 3.53
N VAL A 57 27.38 -1.18 3.65
CA VAL A 57 26.03 -1.03 3.10
C VAL A 57 24.96 -1.23 4.18
N GLY A 58 23.78 -0.69 3.93
CA GLY A 58 22.62 -0.90 4.75
C GLY A 58 21.39 -1.19 3.91
N THR A 59 20.37 -1.79 4.53
CA THR A 59 19.10 -2.08 3.88
C THR A 59 17.95 -1.38 4.58
N ALA A 60 17.04 -0.81 3.78
CA ALA A 60 15.74 -0.36 4.21
C ALA A 60 14.69 -1.32 3.65
N VAL A 61 13.76 -1.75 4.49
CA VAL A 61 12.71 -2.70 4.13
C VAL A 61 11.36 -2.14 4.51
N ASP A 62 10.42 -2.20 3.58
CA ASP A 62 9.01 -1.92 3.82
C ASP A 62 8.21 -3.23 3.68
N ILE A 63 7.57 -3.64 4.78
CA ILE A 63 6.72 -4.83 4.83
C ILE A 63 5.26 -4.41 4.65
N GLY A 64 4.84 -4.27 3.39
CA GLY A 64 3.43 -4.10 3.08
C GLY A 64 2.63 -5.39 3.25
N THR A 65 1.31 -5.25 3.37
CA THR A 65 0.39 -6.40 3.42
C THR A 65 0.47 -7.24 2.15
N THR A 66 0.57 -6.59 0.99
CA THR A 66 0.60 -7.24 -0.33
C THR A 66 2.02 -7.43 -0.85
N THR A 67 2.92 -6.47 -0.63
CA THR A 67 4.25 -6.45 -1.24
C THR A 67 5.31 -6.16 -0.19
N VAL A 68 6.47 -6.81 -0.30
CA VAL A 68 7.67 -6.49 0.48
C VAL A 68 8.69 -5.85 -0.45
N VAL A 69 9.21 -4.69 -0.06
CA VAL A 69 10.22 -3.94 -0.82
C VAL A 69 11.49 -3.79 0.01
N LEU A 70 12.64 -3.95 -0.62
CA LEU A 70 13.94 -3.74 0.01
C LEU A 70 14.80 -2.86 -0.89
N ALA A 71 15.41 -1.84 -0.30
CA ALA A 71 16.41 -1.00 -0.94
C ALA A 71 17.78 -1.16 -0.23
N LEU A 72 18.83 -1.35 -1.03
CA LEU A 72 20.23 -1.48 -0.59
C LEU A 72 20.95 -0.15 -0.84
N TYR A 73 21.58 0.38 0.17
CA TYR A 73 22.27 1.68 0.13
C TYR A 73 23.72 1.56 0.55
N ASP A 74 24.58 2.30 -0.14
CA ASP A 74 25.94 2.61 0.30
C ASP A 74 25.84 3.62 1.47
N LEU A 75 26.32 3.25 2.65
CA LEU A 75 26.24 4.09 3.85
C LEU A 75 27.24 5.23 3.87
N ASP A 76 28.29 5.14 3.05
CA ASP A 76 29.33 6.19 2.97
C ASP A 76 28.88 7.33 2.04
N THR A 77 28.17 6.98 0.95
CA THR A 77 27.73 7.95 -0.08
C THR A 77 26.26 8.32 0.00
N GLY A 78 25.43 7.49 0.67
CA GLY A 78 23.98 7.61 0.69
C GLY A 78 23.32 7.25 -0.66
N SER A 79 24.03 6.56 -1.56
CA SER A 79 23.51 6.19 -2.88
C SER A 79 22.77 4.87 -2.84
N CYS A 80 21.63 4.80 -3.58
CA CYS A 80 20.92 3.55 -3.81
C CYS A 80 21.73 2.64 -4.74
N LEU A 81 22.03 1.42 -4.32
CA LEU A 81 22.77 0.43 -5.09
C LEU A 81 21.85 -0.55 -5.80
N ALA A 82 20.76 -0.94 -5.17
CA ALA A 82 19.76 -1.84 -5.73
C ALA A 82 18.43 -1.71 -5.00
N GLU A 83 17.35 -1.95 -5.70
CA GLU A 83 16.00 -2.07 -5.13
C GLU A 83 15.37 -3.39 -5.59
N LYS A 84 14.72 -4.10 -4.69
CA LYS A 84 14.06 -5.38 -4.93
C LYS A 84 12.70 -5.43 -4.27
N ALA A 85 11.75 -6.03 -4.95
CA ALA A 85 10.41 -6.23 -4.43
C ALA A 85 9.92 -7.65 -4.71
N MET A 86 9.02 -8.14 -3.88
CA MET A 86 8.31 -9.39 -4.11
C MET A 86 6.92 -9.34 -3.48
N LEU A 87 6.03 -10.20 -3.96
CA LEU A 87 4.76 -10.42 -3.27
C LEU A 87 5.02 -10.92 -1.85
N ASN A 88 4.32 -10.37 -0.87
CA ASN A 88 4.43 -10.83 0.50
C ASN A 88 3.97 -12.30 0.60
N PRO A 89 4.86 -13.26 0.93
CA PRO A 89 4.50 -14.68 0.92
C PRO A 89 3.43 -15.04 1.96
N GLN A 90 3.18 -14.19 2.97
CA GLN A 90 2.09 -14.37 3.93
C GLN A 90 0.70 -14.26 3.26
N THR A 91 0.61 -13.74 2.02
CA THR A 91 -0.63 -13.77 1.22
C THR A 91 -1.12 -15.20 0.93
N SER A 92 -0.23 -16.19 1.02
CA SER A 92 -0.61 -17.61 0.95
C SER A 92 -1.43 -18.10 2.14
N ILE A 93 -1.34 -17.41 3.28
CA ILE A 93 -2.10 -17.69 4.51
C ILE A 93 -3.39 -16.86 4.49
N ALA A 94 -3.26 -15.53 4.36
CA ALA A 94 -4.40 -14.63 4.24
C ALA A 94 -4.01 -13.36 3.45
N ALA A 95 -4.98 -12.83 2.69
CA ALA A 95 -4.78 -11.66 1.84
C ALA A 95 -4.66 -10.35 2.65
N ASP A 96 -5.29 -10.27 3.82
CA ASP A 96 -5.40 -9.08 4.64
C ASP A 96 -4.84 -9.28 6.07
N VAL A 97 -4.71 -8.16 6.78
CA VAL A 97 -4.14 -8.10 8.13
C VAL A 97 -4.97 -8.88 9.14
N ILE A 98 -6.30 -8.83 9.03
CA ILE A 98 -7.23 -9.49 9.98
C ILE A 98 -7.10 -11.01 9.86
N GLY A 99 -7.13 -11.51 8.63
CA GLY A 99 -6.95 -12.94 8.35
C GLY A 99 -5.61 -13.47 8.86
N ARG A 100 -4.51 -12.71 8.73
CA ARG A 100 -3.19 -13.08 9.27
C ARG A 100 -3.20 -13.09 10.79
N MET A 101 -3.79 -12.08 11.44
CA MET A 101 -3.94 -12.09 12.90
C MET A 101 -4.72 -13.33 13.38
N GLU A 102 -5.81 -13.69 12.69
CA GLU A 102 -6.58 -14.90 13.02
C GLU A 102 -5.77 -16.18 12.84
N ALA A 103 -5.01 -16.30 11.75
CA ALA A 103 -4.17 -17.47 11.49
C ALA A 103 -3.05 -17.59 12.54
N ALA A 104 -2.38 -16.49 12.86
CA ALA A 104 -1.37 -16.44 13.91
C ALA A 104 -1.94 -16.89 15.28
N MET A 105 -3.14 -16.43 15.63
CA MET A 105 -3.83 -16.86 16.87
C MET A 105 -4.26 -18.34 16.86
N LYS A 106 -4.48 -18.91 15.68
CA LYS A 106 -4.83 -20.34 15.50
C LYS A 106 -3.61 -21.26 15.47
N GLY A 107 -2.39 -20.72 15.46
CA GLY A 107 -1.15 -21.50 15.55
C GLY A 107 -0.13 -21.26 14.43
N ASP A 108 -0.46 -20.47 13.42
CA ASP A 108 0.41 -20.24 12.24
C ASP A 108 1.46 -19.13 12.45
N LEU A 109 1.54 -18.52 13.64
CA LEU A 109 2.47 -17.41 13.95
C LEU A 109 3.92 -17.72 13.55
N ALA A 110 4.41 -18.95 13.88
CA ALA A 110 5.77 -19.33 13.53
C ALA A 110 5.98 -19.47 12.02
N LEU A 111 4.96 -19.93 11.28
CA LEU A 111 5.01 -20.03 9.84
C LEU A 111 5.00 -18.62 9.21
N GLU A 112 4.13 -17.72 9.67
CA GLU A 112 4.08 -16.34 9.19
C GLU A 112 5.40 -15.61 9.42
N GLN A 113 6.00 -15.78 10.61
CA GLN A 113 7.32 -15.24 10.91
C GLN A 113 8.39 -15.79 9.97
N GLN A 114 8.41 -17.10 9.75
CA GLN A 114 9.39 -17.73 8.86
C GLN A 114 9.24 -17.22 7.41
N LEU A 115 8.03 -17.08 6.92
CA LEU A 115 7.77 -16.60 5.57
C LEU A 115 8.34 -15.19 5.36
N ILE A 116 8.05 -14.26 6.28
CA ILE A 116 8.53 -12.88 6.11
C ILE A 116 10.06 -12.76 6.31
N LEU A 117 10.65 -13.48 7.26
CA LEU A 117 12.09 -13.51 7.45
C LEU A 117 12.81 -14.07 6.21
N SER A 118 12.25 -15.13 5.60
CA SER A 118 12.77 -15.71 4.37
C SER A 118 12.67 -14.75 3.18
N ALA A 119 11.55 -14.01 3.06
CA ALA A 119 11.35 -13.02 2.02
C ALA A 119 12.40 -11.90 2.10
N ILE A 120 12.63 -11.34 3.28
CA ILE A 120 13.64 -10.30 3.49
C ILE A 120 15.04 -10.83 3.17
N ASP A 121 15.34 -12.07 3.58
CA ASP A 121 16.63 -12.73 3.32
C ASP A 121 16.89 -12.90 1.81
N MET A 122 15.88 -13.33 1.07
CA MET A 122 15.93 -13.48 -0.39
C MET A 122 16.12 -12.15 -1.10
N LEU A 123 15.38 -11.12 -0.68
CA LEU A 123 15.51 -9.77 -1.24
C LEU A 123 16.88 -9.16 -0.98
N GLU A 124 17.43 -9.32 0.25
CA GLU A 124 18.76 -8.84 0.62
C GLU A 124 19.83 -9.54 -0.23
N GLU A 125 19.73 -10.87 -0.39
CA GLU A 125 20.66 -11.63 -1.23
C GLU A 125 20.59 -11.20 -2.70
N ALA A 126 19.38 -11.00 -3.24
CA ALA A 126 19.19 -10.56 -4.62
C ALA A 126 19.73 -9.13 -4.83
N ALA A 127 19.47 -8.21 -3.91
CA ALA A 127 19.96 -6.83 -3.98
C ALA A 127 21.51 -6.78 -3.92
N CYS A 128 22.12 -7.50 -3.00
CA CYS A 128 23.58 -7.58 -2.89
C CYS A 128 24.22 -8.19 -4.15
N ARG A 129 23.62 -9.24 -4.71
CA ARG A 129 24.12 -9.89 -5.95
C ARG A 129 24.06 -8.92 -7.13
N ASP A 130 22.95 -8.20 -7.31
CA ASP A 130 22.79 -7.27 -8.43
C ASP A 130 23.71 -6.06 -8.30
N ALA A 131 23.95 -5.60 -7.06
CA ALA A 131 24.91 -4.53 -6.77
C ALA A 131 26.38 -4.98 -6.82
N GLY A 132 26.64 -6.30 -6.92
CA GLY A 132 28.01 -6.85 -6.85
C GLY A 132 28.67 -6.66 -5.48
N VAL A 133 27.88 -6.59 -4.40
CA VAL A 133 28.35 -6.31 -3.04
C VAL A 133 28.30 -7.59 -2.20
N ASP A 134 29.35 -7.81 -1.39
CA ASP A 134 29.35 -8.91 -0.42
C ASP A 134 28.32 -8.64 0.68
N ARG A 135 27.46 -9.60 0.92
CA ARG A 135 26.41 -9.52 1.96
C ARG A 135 26.99 -9.29 3.37
N ASP A 136 28.23 -9.66 3.62
CA ASP A 136 28.90 -9.41 4.90
C ASP A 136 29.18 -7.92 5.16
N LEU A 137 29.06 -7.08 4.13
CA LEU A 137 29.14 -5.62 4.25
C LEU A 137 27.83 -4.96 4.71
N VAL A 138 26.71 -5.70 4.82
CA VAL A 138 25.44 -5.17 5.35
C VAL A 138 25.57 -4.96 6.85
N LYS A 139 25.74 -3.70 7.27
CA LYS A 139 26.01 -3.31 8.67
C LYS A 139 24.77 -2.82 9.41
N SER A 140 23.82 -2.22 8.69
CA SER A 140 22.63 -1.63 9.28
C SER A 140 21.38 -2.07 8.51
N ARG A 141 20.28 -2.22 9.23
CA ARG A 141 18.96 -2.55 8.68
C ARG A 141 17.90 -1.71 9.35
N VAL A 142 17.01 -1.14 8.54
CA VAL A 142 15.79 -0.50 9.00
C VAL A 142 14.62 -1.24 8.38
N ILE A 143 13.68 -1.71 9.21
CA ILE A 143 12.53 -2.48 8.73
C ILE A 143 11.26 -1.79 9.23
N THR A 144 10.46 -1.31 8.31
CA THR A 144 9.17 -0.68 8.56
C THR A 144 8.01 -1.55 8.08
N GLY A 145 6.80 -1.17 8.45
CA GLY A 145 5.55 -1.81 8.07
C GLY A 145 4.45 -1.47 9.07
N ASN A 146 3.23 -1.90 8.79
CA ASN A 146 2.15 -1.70 9.75
C ASN A 146 2.39 -2.51 11.04
N THR A 147 1.68 -2.13 12.11
CA THR A 147 1.92 -2.70 13.44
C THR A 147 1.80 -4.23 13.45
N THR A 148 0.82 -4.79 12.74
CA THR A 148 0.64 -6.25 12.66
C THR A 148 1.82 -6.91 11.94
N MET A 149 2.29 -6.37 10.83
CA MET A 149 3.44 -6.94 10.11
C MET A 149 4.70 -6.97 10.99
N LEU A 150 4.92 -5.97 11.83
CA LEU A 150 6.04 -5.96 12.78
C LEU A 150 5.84 -6.97 13.92
N TYR A 151 4.59 -7.21 14.37
CA TYR A 151 4.28 -8.30 15.31
C TYR A 151 4.62 -9.66 14.71
N LEU A 152 4.17 -9.93 13.49
CA LEU A 152 4.45 -11.19 12.80
C LEU A 152 5.94 -11.38 12.53
N LEU A 153 6.66 -10.32 12.09
CA LEU A 153 8.11 -10.33 11.90
C LEU A 153 8.85 -10.74 13.17
N THR A 154 8.42 -10.23 14.32
CA THR A 154 9.06 -10.47 15.61
C THR A 154 8.54 -11.72 16.34
N GLY A 155 7.61 -12.46 15.75
CA GLY A 155 7.00 -13.65 16.37
C GLY A 155 6.12 -13.31 17.57
N ARG A 156 5.59 -12.08 17.66
CA ARG A 156 4.67 -11.65 18.72
C ARG A 156 3.25 -12.00 18.36
N ASN A 157 2.52 -12.53 19.36
CA ASN A 157 1.10 -12.85 19.17
C ASN A 157 0.29 -11.55 19.03
N PRO A 158 -0.46 -11.35 17.90
CA PRO A 158 -1.20 -10.12 17.65
C PRO A 158 -2.56 -10.04 18.35
N VAL A 159 -2.84 -10.90 19.34
CA VAL A 159 -4.14 -10.99 20.01
C VAL A 159 -4.61 -9.65 20.61
N SER A 160 -3.68 -8.85 21.14
CA SER A 160 -3.98 -7.52 21.71
C SER A 160 -4.41 -6.51 20.65
N LEU A 161 -3.94 -6.67 19.40
CA LEU A 161 -4.34 -5.83 18.27
C LEU A 161 -5.75 -6.21 17.74
N SER A 162 -6.18 -7.46 17.95
CA SER A 162 -7.43 -8.01 17.38
C SER A 162 -8.63 -7.90 18.30
N LYS A 163 -8.44 -7.56 19.57
CA LYS A 163 -9.50 -7.50 20.59
C LYS A 163 -9.56 -6.15 21.26
N ALA A 164 -10.77 -5.65 21.51
CA ALA A 164 -10.97 -4.44 22.28
C ALA A 164 -10.27 -4.55 23.66
N PRO A 165 -9.56 -3.51 24.10
CA PRO A 165 -9.53 -2.14 23.58
C PRO A 165 -8.57 -1.88 22.41
N PHE A 166 -8.04 -2.91 21.73
CA PHE A 166 -7.12 -2.80 20.57
C PHE A 166 -5.82 -2.05 20.93
N GLU A 167 -5.22 -2.40 22.05
CA GLU A 167 -3.99 -1.81 22.54
C GLU A 167 -2.79 -2.70 22.21
N ALA A 168 -1.78 -2.10 21.58
CA ALA A 168 -0.54 -2.80 21.26
C ALA A 168 0.31 -3.05 22.50
N ASP A 169 0.80 -4.27 22.70
CA ASP A 169 1.74 -4.59 23.81
C ASP A 169 3.09 -3.90 23.62
N THR A 170 3.44 -3.58 22.37
CA THR A 170 4.62 -2.80 22.00
C THR A 170 4.34 -1.98 20.76
N LEU A 171 4.89 -0.79 20.73
CA LEU A 171 4.92 0.10 19.55
C LEU A 171 6.31 0.19 18.92
N PHE A 172 7.20 -0.75 19.27
CA PHE A 172 8.58 -0.85 18.78
C PHE A 172 9.47 0.35 19.15
N ASP A 173 10.08 1.04 18.19
CA ASP A 173 11.19 2.00 18.38
C ASP A 173 12.39 1.32 19.05
N GLN A 174 12.83 0.20 18.50
CA GLN A 174 13.86 -0.64 19.10
C GLN A 174 14.69 -1.37 18.05
N GLU A 175 15.88 -1.75 18.47
CA GLU A 175 16.68 -2.72 17.71
C GLU A 175 16.32 -4.14 18.12
N ILE A 176 16.24 -5.02 17.11
CA ILE A 176 16.06 -6.46 17.31
C ILE A 176 17.31 -7.21 16.81
N PRO A 177 17.65 -8.38 17.42
CA PRO A 177 18.69 -9.23 16.87
C PRO A 177 18.37 -9.67 15.45
N TRP A 178 19.36 -9.58 14.56
CA TRP A 178 19.27 -10.09 13.20
C TRP A 178 20.37 -11.11 12.96
N LYS A 179 20.24 -11.98 11.92
CA LYS A 179 21.23 -13.05 11.62
C LYS A 179 22.68 -12.59 11.68
N LYS A 180 22.96 -11.38 11.19
CA LYS A 180 24.23 -10.67 11.31
C LYS A 180 23.93 -9.24 11.73
N GLY A 181 24.26 -8.88 12.99
CA GLY A 181 24.05 -7.56 13.53
C GLY A 181 22.65 -7.36 14.13
N ALA A 182 22.06 -6.19 13.85
CA ALA A 182 20.75 -5.79 14.34
C ALA A 182 19.91 -5.18 13.21
N ALA A 183 18.60 -5.16 13.41
CA ALA A 183 17.66 -4.40 12.60
C ALA A 183 16.91 -3.43 13.51
N TYR A 184 16.80 -2.16 13.10
CA TYR A 184 16.00 -1.16 13.78
C TYR A 184 14.57 -1.20 13.24
N LEU A 185 13.61 -1.28 14.15
CA LEU A 185 12.18 -1.15 13.89
C LEU A 185 11.72 0.21 14.38
N PRO A 186 11.32 1.13 13.49
CA PRO A 186 10.81 2.43 13.89
C PRO A 186 9.55 2.32 14.74
N GLY A 187 9.25 3.38 15.49
CA GLY A 187 8.06 3.43 16.35
C GLY A 187 6.75 3.44 15.55
N CYS A 188 5.83 2.56 15.91
CA CYS A 188 4.42 2.65 15.49
C CYS A 188 3.71 3.73 16.29
N MET A 189 2.65 4.32 15.76
CA MET A 189 1.85 5.33 16.44
C MET A 189 0.76 4.69 17.32
N ASN A 190 0.17 3.57 16.87
CA ASN A 190 -0.82 2.78 17.63
C ASN A 190 -1.00 1.38 17.01
N ALA A 191 -2.02 0.64 17.44
CA ALA A 191 -2.33 -0.70 16.93
C ALA A 191 -2.64 -0.75 15.42
N PHE A 192 -3.17 0.33 14.86
CA PHE A 192 -3.65 0.40 13.47
C PHE A 192 -2.87 1.38 12.57
N VAL A 193 -2.00 2.20 13.16
CA VAL A 193 -1.12 3.11 12.43
C VAL A 193 0.32 2.75 12.77
N GLY A 194 0.99 2.12 11.82
CA GLY A 194 2.27 1.48 12.02
C GLY A 194 3.48 2.38 11.81
N ALA A 195 4.63 1.74 11.77
CA ALA A 195 5.90 2.40 11.51
C ALA A 195 6.04 2.87 10.06
N ASP A 196 5.31 2.25 9.12
CA ASP A 196 5.16 2.69 7.73
C ASP A 196 4.69 4.14 7.65
N ILE A 197 3.65 4.49 8.43
CA ILE A 197 3.13 5.86 8.48
C ILE A 197 4.10 6.80 9.23
N THR A 198 4.78 6.33 10.28
CA THR A 198 5.85 7.11 10.90
C THR A 198 6.94 7.47 9.87
N CYS A 199 7.34 6.50 9.05
CA CYS A 199 8.31 6.70 7.97
C CYS A 199 7.75 7.61 6.87
N ALA A 200 6.49 7.46 6.46
CA ALA A 200 5.87 8.31 5.45
C ALA A 200 5.76 9.77 5.91
N VAL A 201 5.41 10.01 7.16
CA VAL A 201 5.40 11.35 7.77
C VAL A 201 6.81 11.94 7.86
N LEU A 202 7.82 11.13 8.22
CA LEU A 202 9.22 11.55 8.19
C LEU A 202 9.69 11.93 6.77
N GLU A 203 9.27 11.14 5.76
CA GLU A 203 9.60 11.42 4.36
C GLU A 203 8.98 12.71 3.87
N SER A 204 7.70 12.95 4.16
CA SER A 204 7.00 14.17 3.74
C SER A 204 7.57 15.45 4.36
N GLY A 205 8.24 15.36 5.51
CA GLY A 205 8.70 16.52 6.27
C GLY A 205 7.57 17.40 6.82
N MET A 206 6.31 16.94 6.79
CA MET A 206 5.14 17.75 7.17
C MET A 206 5.22 18.28 8.60
N CYS A 207 5.81 17.54 9.53
CA CYS A 207 5.96 17.95 10.92
C CYS A 207 7.04 19.04 11.13
N GLU A 208 7.84 19.33 10.13
CA GLU A 208 8.87 20.37 10.16
C GLU A 208 8.33 21.74 9.68
N SER A 209 7.11 21.77 9.15
CA SER A 209 6.43 22.97 8.66
C SER A 209 5.40 23.49 9.68
N ALA A 210 5.13 24.80 9.65
CA ALA A 210 4.01 25.41 10.35
C ALA A 210 2.69 25.23 9.59
N ASP A 211 2.74 24.77 8.32
CA ASP A 211 1.57 24.59 7.49
C ASP A 211 0.73 23.40 7.96
N THR A 212 -0.59 23.56 7.91
CA THR A 212 -1.51 22.43 8.05
C THR A 212 -1.35 21.51 6.84
N SER A 213 -1.01 20.26 7.08
CA SER A 213 -0.74 19.28 6.03
C SER A 213 -1.45 17.96 6.32
N LEU A 214 -1.99 17.34 5.28
CA LEU A 214 -2.63 16.02 5.35
C LEU A 214 -1.80 15.02 4.54
N LEU A 215 -1.60 13.83 5.07
CA LEU A 215 -1.03 12.69 4.37
C LEU A 215 -2.08 11.58 4.30
N CYS A 216 -2.23 10.98 3.12
CA CYS A 216 -3.03 9.78 2.90
C CYS A 216 -2.15 8.71 2.26
N ASP A 217 -1.99 7.58 2.93
CA ASP A 217 -1.40 6.39 2.33
C ASP A 217 -2.53 5.53 1.75
N LEU A 218 -2.51 5.37 0.43
CA LEU A 218 -3.51 4.61 -0.32
C LEU A 218 -3.01 3.19 -0.56
N GLY A 219 -3.32 2.30 0.35
CA GLY A 219 -3.03 0.86 0.28
C GLY A 219 -4.28 0.02 0.51
N THR A 220 -4.10 -1.19 1.04
CA THR A 220 -5.21 -2.08 1.47
C THR A 220 -6.07 -1.43 2.55
N ASN A 221 -5.45 -0.63 3.42
CA ASN A 221 -6.14 0.31 4.29
C ASN A 221 -5.88 1.73 3.78
N GLY A 222 -6.66 2.69 4.26
CA GLY A 222 -6.39 4.10 4.06
C GLY A 222 -5.86 4.70 5.37
N GLU A 223 -4.54 4.78 5.51
CA GLU A 223 -3.93 5.44 6.67
C GLU A 223 -3.83 6.94 6.44
N LEU A 224 -4.23 7.70 7.45
CA LEU A 224 -4.32 9.15 7.39
C LEU A 224 -3.53 9.81 8.52
N ALA A 225 -2.79 10.86 8.19
CA ALA A 225 -2.07 11.69 9.16
C ALA A 225 -2.27 13.18 8.86
N LEU A 226 -2.76 13.95 9.84
CA LEU A 226 -2.99 15.39 9.72
C LEU A 226 -2.11 16.13 10.72
N TRP A 227 -1.20 16.95 10.22
CA TRP A 227 -0.38 17.85 11.00
C TRP A 227 -1.02 19.22 11.12
N LYS A 228 -1.24 19.68 12.36
CA LYS A 228 -1.76 21.01 12.65
C LYS A 228 -1.33 21.47 14.03
N ASP A 229 -0.85 22.69 14.14
CA ASP A 229 -0.54 23.38 15.39
C ASP A 229 0.36 22.56 16.35
N GLY A 230 1.36 21.85 15.79
CA GLY A 230 2.29 21.03 16.56
C GLY A 230 1.72 19.68 17.03
N LYS A 231 0.59 19.24 16.50
CA LYS A 231 -0.04 17.94 16.78
C LYS A 231 -0.20 17.14 15.51
N LEU A 232 0.03 15.84 15.59
CA LEU A 232 -0.17 14.91 14.52
C LEU A 232 -1.39 14.02 14.82
N TYR A 233 -2.51 14.30 14.18
CA TYR A 233 -3.72 13.46 14.28
C TYR A 233 -3.61 12.31 13.30
N VAL A 234 -3.88 11.08 13.74
CA VAL A 234 -3.73 9.89 12.90
C VAL A 234 -4.93 8.95 13.03
N THR A 235 -5.25 8.28 11.93
CA THR A 235 -6.26 7.21 11.91
C THR A 235 -5.98 6.24 10.78
N SER A 236 -6.67 5.08 10.81
CA SER A 236 -6.65 4.10 9.73
C SER A 236 -8.08 3.70 9.40
N THR A 237 -8.40 3.64 8.11
CA THR A 237 -9.71 3.25 7.60
C THR A 237 -9.63 1.86 6.95
N ALA A 238 -10.68 1.08 7.07
CA ALA A 238 -10.80 -0.23 6.41
C ALA A 238 -11.35 -0.04 4.98
N ALA A 239 -10.54 0.53 4.08
CA ALA A 239 -10.92 0.75 2.69
C ALA A 239 -11.02 -0.57 1.90
N GLY A 240 -10.21 -1.56 2.25
CA GLY A 240 -10.07 -2.82 1.50
C GLY A 240 -9.21 -2.66 0.25
N PRO A 241 -8.81 -3.78 -0.38
CA PRO A 241 -7.83 -3.78 -1.48
C PRO A 241 -8.47 -3.52 -2.87
N VAL A 242 -9.57 -2.78 -2.91
CA VAL A 242 -10.33 -2.48 -4.16
C VAL A 242 -9.44 -1.78 -5.18
N PHE A 243 -8.73 -0.75 -4.74
CA PHE A 243 -7.82 0.01 -5.59
C PHE A 243 -6.48 -0.70 -5.86
N GLU A 244 -6.24 -1.87 -5.28
CA GLU A 244 -5.16 -2.79 -5.66
C GLU A 244 -5.64 -3.83 -6.71
N GLY A 245 -6.85 -3.67 -7.26
CA GLY A 245 -7.47 -4.57 -8.23
C GLY A 245 -8.04 -5.85 -7.62
N ALA A 246 -8.06 -5.98 -6.29
CA ALA A 246 -8.75 -7.08 -5.63
C ALA A 246 -10.25 -6.76 -5.47
N CYS A 247 -11.07 -7.80 -5.46
CA CYS A 247 -12.53 -7.67 -5.37
C CYS A 247 -13.20 -6.97 -6.56
N ILE A 248 -12.47 -6.70 -7.64
CA ILE A 248 -12.98 -6.18 -8.91
C ILE A 248 -12.93 -7.30 -9.94
N SER A 249 -14.01 -7.49 -10.69
CA SER A 249 -14.19 -8.62 -11.60
C SER A 249 -13.09 -8.71 -12.67
N CYS A 250 -12.72 -7.58 -13.25
CA CYS A 250 -11.62 -7.44 -14.21
C CYS A 250 -10.35 -6.81 -13.60
N GLY A 251 -10.24 -6.76 -12.26
CA GLY A 251 -9.13 -6.11 -11.58
C GLY A 251 -7.80 -6.88 -11.73
N VAL A 252 -6.74 -6.14 -12.05
CA VAL A 252 -5.36 -6.64 -12.16
C VAL A 252 -4.40 -5.67 -11.50
N ASN A 253 -3.19 -6.13 -11.20
CA ASN A 253 -2.10 -5.24 -10.81
C ASN A 253 -1.64 -4.39 -12.00
N SER A 254 -0.81 -3.37 -11.77
CA SER A 254 -0.19 -2.55 -12.84
C SER A 254 0.84 -3.39 -13.62
N ILE A 255 0.36 -4.23 -14.52
CA ILE A 255 1.14 -5.13 -15.40
C ILE A 255 0.96 -4.70 -16.87
N PRO A 256 1.84 -5.13 -17.79
CA PRO A 256 1.62 -4.91 -19.22
C PRO A 256 0.23 -5.39 -19.66
N GLY A 257 -0.50 -4.55 -20.39
CA GLY A 257 -1.89 -4.79 -20.78
C GLY A 257 -2.95 -4.37 -19.74
N ALA A 258 -2.57 -3.98 -18.52
CA ALA A 258 -3.53 -3.38 -17.59
C ALA A 258 -3.97 -2.00 -18.10
N ILE A 259 -5.27 -1.73 -18.09
CA ILE A 259 -5.82 -0.39 -18.35
C ILE A 259 -5.48 0.45 -17.12
N ASP A 260 -4.66 1.47 -17.30
CA ASP A 260 -4.14 2.35 -16.25
C ASP A 260 -4.68 3.79 -16.34
N ARG A 261 -5.28 4.15 -17.47
CA ARG A 261 -5.96 5.44 -17.65
C ARG A 261 -7.24 5.27 -18.46
N VAL A 262 -8.27 6.03 -18.08
CA VAL A 262 -9.54 6.11 -18.79
C VAL A 262 -9.97 7.58 -18.81
N TRP A 263 -10.44 8.07 -19.95
CA TRP A 263 -10.94 9.44 -20.10
C TRP A 263 -12.06 9.50 -21.12
N THR A 264 -12.73 10.62 -21.20
CA THR A 264 -13.79 10.88 -22.19
C THR A 264 -13.26 11.79 -23.30
N GLU A 265 -13.62 11.51 -24.55
CA GLU A 265 -13.35 12.34 -25.71
C GLU A 265 -14.56 12.29 -26.65
N ASP A 266 -15.13 13.44 -26.97
CA ASP A 266 -16.34 13.57 -27.80
C ASP A 266 -17.54 12.72 -27.28
N GLY A 267 -17.63 12.48 -25.96
CA GLY A 267 -18.67 11.68 -25.33
C GLY A 267 -18.44 10.16 -25.38
N GLU A 268 -17.31 9.73 -25.89
CA GLU A 268 -16.89 8.31 -25.89
C GLU A 268 -15.80 8.05 -24.84
N VAL A 269 -15.81 6.82 -24.30
CA VAL A 269 -14.77 6.39 -23.32
C VAL A 269 -13.54 5.91 -24.07
N CYS A 270 -12.41 6.53 -23.76
CA CYS A 270 -11.09 6.19 -24.27
C CYS A 270 -10.26 5.51 -23.19
N ILE A 271 -9.39 4.59 -23.57
CA ILE A 271 -8.53 3.85 -22.65
C ILE A 271 -7.06 3.86 -23.08
N HIS A 272 -6.17 3.77 -22.09
CA HIS A 272 -4.76 3.46 -22.30
C HIS A 272 -4.41 2.19 -21.52
N ALA A 273 -3.64 1.29 -22.17
CA ALA A 273 -3.13 0.08 -21.54
C ALA A 273 -1.61 0.11 -21.45
N ILE A 274 -1.07 -0.29 -20.30
CA ILE A 274 0.38 -0.29 -20.01
C ILE A 274 1.13 -1.07 -21.09
N GLY A 275 2.19 -0.46 -21.65
CA GLY A 275 3.03 -1.07 -22.66
C GLY A 275 2.36 -1.18 -24.03
N GLN A 276 1.23 -0.50 -24.26
CA GLN A 276 0.48 -0.53 -25.52
C GLN A 276 0.12 -1.97 -25.97
N GLN A 277 -0.15 -2.83 -24.99
CA GLN A 277 -0.60 -4.21 -25.22
C GLN A 277 -2.12 -4.30 -25.20
N GLU A 278 -2.65 -5.43 -25.71
CA GLU A 278 -4.08 -5.73 -25.63
C GLU A 278 -4.54 -5.68 -24.15
N PRO A 279 -5.68 -5.05 -23.86
CA PRO A 279 -6.21 -4.95 -22.51
C PRO A 279 -6.48 -6.32 -21.87
N VAL A 280 -5.92 -6.54 -20.66
CA VAL A 280 -6.11 -7.80 -19.89
C VAL A 280 -6.90 -7.60 -18.61
N GLY A 281 -7.13 -6.34 -18.22
CA GLY A 281 -7.84 -5.99 -17.00
C GLY A 281 -7.66 -4.53 -16.65
N LEU A 282 -8.14 -4.12 -15.47
CA LEU A 282 -8.18 -2.75 -14.99
C LEU A 282 -7.35 -2.64 -13.71
N CYS A 283 -6.32 -1.78 -13.68
CA CYS A 283 -5.58 -1.52 -12.44
C CYS A 283 -6.24 -0.39 -11.64
N GLY A 284 -5.74 -0.13 -10.43
CA GLY A 284 -6.39 0.79 -9.51
C GLY A 284 -6.52 2.23 -10.00
N SER A 285 -5.51 2.76 -10.70
CA SER A 285 -5.59 4.09 -11.31
C SER A 285 -6.63 4.13 -12.42
N GLY A 286 -6.60 3.15 -13.33
CA GLY A 286 -7.59 3.01 -14.38
C GLY A 286 -9.01 2.79 -13.84
N LEU A 287 -9.18 2.12 -12.70
CA LEU A 287 -10.48 1.96 -12.04
C LEU A 287 -11.06 3.30 -11.58
N MET A 288 -10.25 4.15 -10.94
CA MET A 288 -10.70 5.49 -10.53
C MET A 288 -11.08 6.35 -11.74
N ASP A 289 -10.24 6.34 -12.76
CA ASP A 289 -10.49 7.08 -13.99
C ASP A 289 -11.76 6.57 -14.71
N ALA A 290 -11.95 5.24 -14.75
CA ALA A 290 -13.14 4.64 -15.37
C ALA A 290 -14.43 5.07 -14.67
N ILE A 291 -14.46 5.04 -13.33
CA ILE A 291 -15.63 5.52 -12.56
C ILE A 291 -15.89 7.01 -12.84
N ALA A 292 -14.83 7.84 -12.84
CA ALA A 292 -14.96 9.26 -13.14
C ALA A 292 -15.50 9.52 -14.57
N ALA A 293 -15.00 8.76 -15.56
CA ALA A 293 -15.46 8.86 -16.94
C ALA A 293 -16.93 8.42 -17.10
N LEU A 294 -17.34 7.33 -16.41
CA LEU A 294 -18.72 6.84 -16.47
C LEU A 294 -19.73 7.83 -15.82
N LEU A 295 -19.32 8.51 -14.77
CA LEU A 295 -20.11 9.61 -14.17
C LEU A 295 -20.26 10.79 -15.15
N GLU A 296 -19.19 11.14 -15.86
CA GLU A 296 -19.19 12.28 -16.81
C GLU A 296 -20.11 12.06 -18.02
N ILE A 297 -20.23 10.81 -18.49
CA ILE A 297 -21.11 10.47 -19.62
C ILE A 297 -22.51 9.97 -19.18
N GLU A 298 -22.84 10.09 -17.91
CA GLU A 298 -24.13 9.68 -17.32
C GLU A 298 -24.44 8.16 -17.43
N GLU A 299 -23.44 7.29 -17.74
CA GLU A 299 -23.59 5.84 -17.68
C GLU A 299 -23.59 5.31 -16.24
N LEU A 300 -23.10 6.10 -15.32
CA LEU A 300 -23.13 5.87 -13.88
C LEU A 300 -23.80 7.06 -13.19
N ASP A 301 -24.85 6.80 -12.42
CA ASP A 301 -25.53 7.86 -11.67
C ASP A 301 -24.90 8.11 -10.28
N GLU A 302 -25.35 9.15 -9.59
CA GLU A 302 -24.92 9.53 -8.25
C GLU A 302 -25.14 8.41 -7.21
N THR A 303 -26.16 7.56 -7.41
CA THR A 303 -26.46 6.42 -6.52
C THR A 303 -25.54 5.23 -6.78
N GLY A 304 -24.76 5.31 -7.86
CA GLY A 304 -23.90 4.23 -8.33
C GLY A 304 -24.66 3.17 -9.12
N ALA A 305 -25.79 3.48 -9.73
CA ALA A 305 -26.45 2.58 -10.65
C ALA A 305 -25.85 2.72 -12.06
N LEU A 306 -25.48 1.60 -12.66
CA LEU A 306 -25.04 1.54 -14.05
C LEU A 306 -26.24 1.42 -14.99
N GLU A 307 -26.29 2.24 -16.04
CA GLU A 307 -27.27 2.09 -17.11
C GLU A 307 -27.00 0.81 -17.91
N THR A 308 -25.75 0.54 -18.20
CA THR A 308 -25.30 -0.67 -18.90
C THR A 308 -24.53 -1.59 -17.94
N ASP A 309 -25.08 -2.74 -17.56
CA ASP A 309 -24.42 -3.72 -16.66
C ASP A 309 -24.29 -5.10 -17.34
N PRO A 310 -23.07 -5.61 -17.59
CA PRO A 310 -21.77 -4.96 -17.37
C PRO A 310 -21.43 -3.90 -18.43
N TYR A 311 -20.75 -2.83 -18.03
CA TYR A 311 -20.24 -1.81 -18.95
C TYR A 311 -18.90 -2.26 -19.59
N PRO A 312 -18.82 -2.39 -20.91
CA PRO A 312 -17.60 -2.84 -21.58
C PRO A 312 -16.58 -1.69 -21.72
N LEU A 313 -15.34 -1.91 -21.25
CA LEU A 313 -14.22 -1.00 -21.47
C LEU A 313 -13.35 -1.45 -22.65
N ALA A 314 -13.17 -2.78 -22.80
CA ALA A 314 -12.45 -3.39 -23.90
C ALA A 314 -12.92 -4.84 -24.07
N GLU A 315 -12.43 -5.54 -25.12
CA GLU A 315 -12.72 -6.96 -25.30
C GLU A 315 -12.28 -7.76 -24.07
N GLY A 316 -13.22 -8.43 -23.40
CA GLY A 316 -12.97 -9.21 -22.20
C GLY A 316 -12.77 -8.39 -20.91
N VAL A 317 -12.82 -7.06 -20.94
CA VAL A 317 -12.69 -6.18 -19.78
C VAL A 317 -13.95 -5.33 -19.62
N ALA A 318 -14.69 -5.56 -18.53
CA ALA A 318 -15.93 -4.85 -18.26
C ALA A 318 -16.09 -4.59 -16.75
N LEU A 319 -16.73 -3.48 -16.41
CA LEU A 319 -17.13 -3.15 -15.02
C LEU A 319 -18.57 -3.62 -14.77
N THR A 320 -18.78 -4.26 -13.63
CA THR A 320 -20.09 -4.72 -13.19
C THR A 320 -20.66 -3.82 -12.10
N GLN A 321 -21.98 -3.89 -11.89
CA GLN A 321 -22.64 -3.22 -10.76
C GLN A 321 -22.00 -3.60 -9.41
N ALA A 322 -21.52 -4.84 -9.26
CA ALA A 322 -20.85 -5.28 -8.03
C ALA A 322 -19.50 -4.57 -7.83
N ASP A 323 -18.75 -4.31 -8.91
CA ASP A 323 -17.49 -3.56 -8.87
C ASP A 323 -17.73 -2.12 -8.42
N ILE A 324 -18.79 -1.49 -8.95
CA ILE A 324 -19.19 -0.11 -8.53
C ILE A 324 -19.49 -0.07 -7.03
N ARG A 325 -20.23 -1.06 -6.50
CA ARG A 325 -20.51 -1.14 -5.05
C ARG A 325 -19.25 -1.29 -4.21
N ALA A 326 -18.29 -2.07 -4.68
CA ALA A 326 -17.00 -2.21 -4.00
C ALA A 326 -16.24 -0.87 -3.95
N VAL A 327 -16.23 -0.11 -5.06
CA VAL A 327 -15.61 1.23 -5.10
C VAL A 327 -16.32 2.21 -4.17
N GLN A 328 -17.66 2.23 -4.15
CA GLN A 328 -18.43 3.10 -3.25
C GLN A 328 -18.04 2.90 -1.78
N LEU A 329 -17.91 1.65 -1.33
CA LEU A 329 -17.52 1.34 0.05
C LEU A 329 -16.09 1.79 0.35
N ALA A 330 -15.15 1.53 -0.56
CA ALA A 330 -13.75 1.87 -0.37
C ALA A 330 -13.50 3.39 -0.34
N LYS A 331 -14.05 4.12 -1.33
CA LYS A 331 -13.93 5.58 -1.39
C LYS A 331 -14.57 6.28 -0.19
N ALA A 332 -15.74 5.78 0.23
CA ALA A 332 -16.46 6.32 1.38
C ALA A 332 -15.66 6.18 2.68
N ALA A 333 -14.96 5.05 2.87
CA ALA A 333 -14.12 4.83 4.04
C ALA A 333 -12.97 5.85 4.10
N ILE A 334 -12.30 6.09 2.97
CA ILE A 334 -11.20 7.05 2.87
C ILE A 334 -11.70 8.47 3.13
N TYR A 335 -12.75 8.90 2.43
CA TYR A 335 -13.36 10.23 2.58
C TYR A 335 -13.83 10.50 4.02
N ALA A 336 -14.60 9.56 4.59
CA ALA A 336 -15.10 9.69 5.96
C ALA A 336 -13.99 9.74 6.99
N GLY A 337 -12.91 8.97 6.80
CA GLY A 337 -11.71 9.04 7.61
C GLY A 337 -11.06 10.42 7.57
N MET A 338 -10.87 10.99 6.37
CA MET A 338 -10.32 12.34 6.18
C MET A 338 -11.17 13.39 6.88
N VAL A 339 -12.47 13.40 6.63
CA VAL A 339 -13.41 14.37 7.23
C VAL A 339 -13.43 14.26 8.75
N THR A 340 -13.38 13.02 9.30
CA THR A 340 -13.34 12.79 10.73
C THR A 340 -12.05 13.31 11.34
N LEU A 341 -10.93 13.10 10.68
CA LEU A 341 -9.61 13.58 11.13
C LEU A 341 -9.56 15.13 11.12
N LEU A 342 -10.05 15.75 10.04
CA LEU A 342 -10.15 17.20 9.92
C LEU A 342 -11.05 17.79 11.03
N LYS A 343 -12.22 17.19 11.28
CA LYS A 343 -13.12 17.61 12.37
C LYS A 343 -12.46 17.50 13.74
N ALA A 344 -11.73 16.41 14.02
CA ALA A 344 -11.01 16.21 15.28
C ALA A 344 -9.94 17.28 15.52
N ALA A 345 -9.31 17.78 14.47
CA ALA A 345 -8.34 18.87 14.51
C ALA A 345 -8.97 20.26 14.41
N ASN A 346 -10.30 20.38 14.40
CA ASN A 346 -11.02 21.64 14.12
C ASN A 346 -10.46 22.34 12.86
N CYS A 347 -10.40 21.61 11.75
CA CYS A 347 -9.83 21.99 10.47
C CYS A 347 -10.83 21.73 9.35
N LYS A 348 -10.85 22.57 8.34
CA LYS A 348 -11.61 22.35 7.11
C LYS A 348 -10.67 21.89 5.99
N PRO A 349 -11.15 21.23 4.93
CA PRO A 349 -10.32 20.84 3.79
C PRO A 349 -9.57 22.01 3.15
N GLU A 350 -10.20 23.22 3.11
CA GLU A 350 -9.61 24.42 2.52
C GLU A 350 -8.38 24.93 3.33
N ASP A 351 -8.34 24.67 4.65
CA ASP A 351 -7.27 25.08 5.54
C ASP A 351 -5.99 24.25 5.31
N VAL A 352 -6.11 23.05 4.72
CA VAL A 352 -4.97 22.20 4.34
C VAL A 352 -4.18 22.89 3.24
N ARG A 353 -2.88 23.08 3.46
CA ARG A 353 -1.97 23.73 2.50
C ARG A 353 -1.27 22.74 1.59
N LYS A 354 -0.98 21.54 2.11
CA LYS A 354 -0.34 20.47 1.38
C LYS A 354 -1.07 19.16 1.63
N PHE A 355 -1.30 18.42 0.56
CA PHE A 355 -1.89 17.09 0.62
C PHE A 355 -0.89 16.08 0.05
N TYR A 356 -0.31 15.26 0.91
CA TYR A 356 0.62 14.22 0.53
C TYR A 356 -0.10 12.92 0.27
N VAL A 357 0.17 12.31 -0.89
CA VAL A 357 -0.40 11.02 -1.27
C VAL A 357 0.72 10.01 -1.38
N ALA A 358 0.67 9.00 -0.51
CA ALA A 358 1.60 7.89 -0.44
C ALA A 358 0.93 6.59 -0.92
N GLY A 359 1.72 5.52 -0.98
CA GLY A 359 1.28 4.19 -1.39
C GLY A 359 1.46 3.92 -2.88
N GLY A 360 1.41 2.65 -3.24
CA GLY A 360 1.62 2.20 -4.62
C GLY A 360 0.58 2.74 -5.61
N LEU A 361 -0.68 2.85 -5.18
CA LEU A 361 -1.75 3.44 -5.97
C LEU A 361 -1.51 4.93 -6.21
N GLY A 362 -1.14 5.69 -5.16
CA GLY A 362 -0.95 7.13 -5.23
C GLY A 362 0.03 7.59 -6.31
N SER A 363 0.98 6.74 -6.69
CA SER A 363 2.00 7.06 -7.68
C SER A 363 1.46 7.27 -9.10
N HIS A 364 0.29 6.71 -9.43
CA HIS A 364 -0.27 6.71 -10.78
C HIS A 364 -1.73 7.20 -10.82
N ALA A 365 -2.35 7.42 -9.65
CA ALA A 365 -3.73 7.83 -9.52
C ALA A 365 -3.91 9.30 -9.91
N SER A 366 -4.96 9.60 -10.68
CA SER A 366 -5.42 10.96 -10.93
C SER A 366 -6.11 11.51 -9.68
N MET A 367 -5.59 12.57 -9.10
CA MET A 367 -6.25 13.22 -7.96
C MET A 367 -7.52 13.97 -8.38
N GLU A 368 -7.60 14.36 -9.65
CA GLU A 368 -8.83 14.89 -10.24
C GLU A 368 -9.90 13.79 -10.28
N SER A 369 -9.57 12.60 -10.78
CA SER A 369 -10.52 11.47 -10.76
C SER A 369 -10.89 11.07 -9.33
N ALA A 370 -9.94 11.09 -8.38
CA ALA A 370 -10.21 10.82 -6.98
C ALA A 370 -11.20 11.82 -6.35
N ALA A 371 -11.14 13.11 -6.73
CA ALA A 371 -12.09 14.13 -6.32
C ALA A 371 -13.44 13.94 -7.02
N LYS A 372 -13.46 13.75 -8.34
CA LYS A 372 -14.69 13.51 -9.13
C LYS A 372 -15.51 12.33 -8.59
N ILE A 373 -14.85 11.26 -8.15
CA ILE A 373 -15.57 10.13 -7.53
C ILE A 373 -15.91 10.37 -6.05
N GLY A 374 -15.50 11.47 -5.44
CA GLY A 374 -15.73 11.80 -4.04
C GLY A 374 -14.93 10.92 -3.07
N MET A 375 -13.73 10.50 -3.45
CA MET A 375 -12.79 9.81 -2.56
C MET A 375 -12.01 10.80 -1.69
N ILE A 376 -11.77 11.99 -2.21
CA ILE A 376 -11.12 13.10 -1.51
C ILE A 376 -11.95 14.39 -1.69
N PRO A 377 -11.87 15.35 -0.77
CA PRO A 377 -12.43 16.70 -0.98
C PRO A 377 -11.80 17.40 -2.19
N ASP A 378 -12.60 18.07 -3.04
CA ASP A 378 -12.13 18.74 -4.27
C ASP A 378 -10.99 19.72 -4.01
N SER A 379 -11.09 20.49 -2.92
CA SER A 379 -10.07 21.47 -2.55
C SER A 379 -8.69 20.87 -2.24
N LEU A 380 -8.56 19.55 -2.16
CA LEU A 380 -7.30 18.84 -1.95
C LEU A 380 -6.65 18.38 -3.25
N ALA A 381 -7.40 18.20 -4.34
CA ALA A 381 -6.88 17.64 -5.58
C ALA A 381 -5.68 18.46 -6.14
N GLU A 382 -5.84 19.78 -6.22
CA GLU A 382 -4.79 20.67 -6.72
C GLU A 382 -3.59 20.83 -5.77
N LYS A 383 -3.75 20.43 -4.49
CA LYS A 383 -2.69 20.51 -3.45
C LYS A 383 -1.93 19.20 -3.29
N ALA A 384 -2.28 18.21 -4.10
CA ALA A 384 -1.73 16.87 -3.98
C ALA A 384 -0.26 16.82 -4.42
N GLU A 385 0.57 16.25 -3.56
CA GLU A 385 1.98 15.94 -3.82
C GLU A 385 2.17 14.44 -3.65
N VAL A 386 2.45 13.75 -4.77
CA VAL A 386 2.58 12.30 -4.79
C VAL A 386 3.98 11.90 -4.29
N LEU A 387 4.01 11.12 -3.21
CA LEU A 387 5.24 10.66 -2.58
C LEU A 387 5.68 9.25 -3.02
N GLY A 388 4.84 8.47 -3.70
CA GLY A 388 5.15 7.07 -4.02
C GLY A 388 5.29 6.20 -2.77
N ASN A 389 6.29 5.30 -2.73
CA ASN A 389 6.56 4.50 -1.53
C ASN A 389 7.26 5.35 -0.45
N ALA A 390 6.48 6.20 0.22
CA ALA A 390 6.96 7.08 1.28
C ALA A 390 7.44 6.30 2.51
N ALA A 391 6.85 5.15 2.80
CA ALA A 391 7.27 4.28 3.91
C ALA A 391 8.71 3.79 3.71
N LEU A 392 9.04 3.26 2.53
CA LEU A 392 10.40 2.84 2.22
C LEU A 392 11.37 4.02 2.24
N ARG A 393 11.02 5.17 1.65
CA ARG A 393 11.91 6.35 1.62
C ARG A 393 12.15 6.92 3.00
N GLY A 394 11.15 6.91 3.88
CA GLY A 394 11.34 7.25 5.29
C GLY A 394 12.25 6.26 6.01
N ALA A 395 12.14 4.97 5.73
CA ALA A 395 13.07 3.96 6.26
C ALA A 395 14.50 4.16 5.72
N VAL A 396 14.66 4.60 4.46
CA VAL A 396 15.96 5.01 3.91
C VAL A 396 16.51 6.24 4.65
N LYS A 397 15.69 7.26 4.92
CA LYS A 397 16.14 8.42 5.74
C LYS A 397 16.65 7.97 7.10
N LEU A 398 15.96 7.05 7.78
CA LEU A 398 16.42 6.46 9.04
C LEU A 398 17.75 5.71 8.91
N LEU A 399 18.04 5.18 7.74
CA LEU A 399 19.28 4.45 7.47
C LEU A 399 20.47 5.38 7.23
N VAL A 400 20.27 6.48 6.48
CA VAL A 400 21.36 7.32 5.96
C VAL A 400 21.45 8.72 6.57
N THR A 401 20.42 9.19 7.31
CA THR A 401 20.39 10.54 7.86
C THR A 401 20.57 10.52 9.38
N PRO A 402 21.59 11.17 9.94
CA PRO A 402 21.95 11.03 11.36
C PRO A 402 20.85 11.39 12.38
N ASP A 403 20.04 12.44 12.13
CA ASP A 403 19.00 12.94 13.03
C ASP A 403 17.60 12.36 12.74
N ALA A 404 17.48 11.50 11.73
CA ALA A 404 16.19 10.95 11.30
C ALA A 404 15.51 10.11 12.38
N ARG A 405 16.29 9.37 13.18
CA ARG A 405 15.76 8.54 14.27
C ARG A 405 15.09 9.38 15.35
N GLU A 406 15.72 10.47 15.77
CA GLU A 406 15.17 11.39 16.78
C GLU A 406 13.89 12.06 16.24
N LYS A 407 13.87 12.43 14.95
CA LYS A 407 12.67 12.98 14.30
C LYS A 407 11.53 11.96 14.25
N ALA A 408 11.80 10.72 13.86
CA ALA A 408 10.79 9.66 13.83
C ALA A 408 10.21 9.36 15.23
N GLN A 409 11.05 9.38 16.27
CA GLN A 409 10.62 9.25 17.67
C GLN A 409 9.70 10.40 18.08
N ALA A 410 10.06 11.63 17.72
CA ALA A 410 9.24 12.81 17.99
C ALA A 410 7.89 12.75 17.23
N ILE A 411 7.88 12.30 15.97
CA ILE A 411 6.68 12.09 15.16
C ILE A 411 5.75 11.08 15.84
N ALA A 412 6.25 9.91 16.21
CA ALA A 412 5.45 8.88 16.87
C ALA A 412 4.89 9.37 18.22
N ALA A 413 5.71 10.07 19.01
CA ALA A 413 5.32 10.62 20.31
C ALA A 413 4.30 11.77 20.21
N ALA A 414 4.32 12.55 19.12
CA ALA A 414 3.37 13.65 18.89
C ALA A 414 2.02 13.17 18.34
N SER A 415 1.87 11.89 18.02
CA SER A 415 0.67 11.36 17.40
C SER A 415 -0.51 11.27 18.37
N VAL A 416 -1.68 11.65 17.87
CA VAL A 416 -2.97 11.58 18.56
C VAL A 416 -3.89 10.70 17.72
N HIS A 417 -4.19 9.51 18.20
CA HIS A 417 -5.09 8.60 17.50
C HIS A 417 -6.53 9.08 17.57
N VAL A 418 -7.18 9.16 16.41
CA VAL A 418 -8.61 9.45 16.27
C VAL A 418 -9.35 8.16 15.97
N ALA A 419 -10.07 7.62 16.95
CA ALA A 419 -10.83 6.39 16.80
C ALA A 419 -12.05 6.61 15.89
N LEU A 420 -12.20 5.75 14.89
CA LEU A 420 -13.35 5.74 13.96
C LEU A 420 -14.47 4.82 14.45
N GLY A 421 -14.11 3.73 15.12
CA GLY A 421 -15.08 2.77 15.67
C GLY A 421 -15.98 3.44 16.73
N GLY A 422 -17.30 3.37 16.54
CA GLY A 422 -18.27 4.00 17.41
C GLY A 422 -18.40 5.52 17.28
N ASN A 423 -17.69 6.13 16.34
CA ASN A 423 -17.77 7.56 16.05
C ASN A 423 -18.98 7.85 15.13
N ALA A 424 -20.02 8.51 15.70
CA ALA A 424 -21.24 8.83 14.95
C ALA A 424 -20.93 9.72 13.73
N GLY A 425 -20.03 10.70 13.88
CA GLY A 425 -19.67 11.59 12.78
C GLY A 425 -18.93 10.88 11.62
N PHE A 426 -18.17 9.83 11.92
CA PHE A 426 -17.59 8.96 10.90
C PHE A 426 -18.66 8.15 10.18
N ASN A 427 -19.60 7.53 10.93
CA ASN A 427 -20.67 6.75 10.34
C ASN A 427 -21.57 7.58 9.41
N ASP A 428 -21.93 8.78 9.84
CA ASP A 428 -22.74 9.70 9.03
C ASP A 428 -21.99 10.07 7.73
N ALA A 429 -20.75 10.50 7.83
CA ALA A 429 -19.92 10.84 6.69
C ALA A 429 -19.67 9.62 5.75
N TYR A 430 -19.54 8.42 6.31
CA TYR A 430 -19.37 7.20 5.54
C TYR A 430 -20.61 6.87 4.70
N ILE A 431 -21.80 6.99 5.29
CA ILE A 431 -23.07 6.74 4.59
C ILE A 431 -23.28 7.79 3.48
N GLU A 432 -23.07 9.07 3.77
CA GLU A 432 -23.18 10.14 2.78
C GLU A 432 -22.18 9.95 1.64
N ALA A 433 -20.94 9.61 1.95
CA ALA A 433 -19.89 9.41 0.96
C ALA A 433 -20.02 8.14 0.12
N MET A 434 -20.99 7.26 0.37
CA MET A 434 -21.29 6.15 -0.54
C MET A 434 -21.91 6.65 -1.86
N MET A 435 -22.59 7.79 -1.85
CA MET A 435 -23.04 8.43 -3.07
C MET A 435 -21.86 9.06 -3.83
N PHE A 436 -21.93 9.07 -5.15
CA PHE A 436 -21.01 9.87 -5.95
C PHE A 436 -21.45 11.34 -5.93
N PRO A 437 -20.51 12.30 -6.08
CA PRO A 437 -20.87 13.71 -6.25
C PRO A 437 -21.70 13.93 -7.50
N GLU A 438 -22.64 14.89 -7.43
CA GLU A 438 -23.30 15.41 -8.63
C GLU A 438 -22.23 16.04 -9.54
N GLN A 439 -22.23 15.70 -10.83
CA GLN A 439 -21.33 16.30 -11.80
C GLN A 439 -21.92 17.65 -12.26
N GLU A 440 -21.15 18.74 -12.15
CA GLU A 440 -21.57 20.09 -12.59
C GLU A 440 -21.49 20.27 -14.11
#